data_2cc273b81689e9e44cf940b1e26388c9
#
_entry.id   2cc273b81689e9e44cf940b1e26388c9
#
_cell.length_a   1.000
_cell.length_b   1.000
_cell.length_c   1.000
_cell.angle_alpha   90.00
_cell.angle_beta   90.00
_cell.angle_gamma   90.00
#
_symmetry.space_group_name_H-M   'P 1'
#
loop_
_entity.id
_entity.type
_entity.pdbx_description
1 polymer ?
#
loop_
_entity_poly.entity_id
_entity_poly.type
_entity_poly.pdbx_seq_one_letter_code
_entity_poly.pdbx_strand_id
1 'polypeptide(L)'
;VLLMVAVCILFPIFLMSRLTEYAGILGYVLVTVVSIFMLLQYVSIKETQYPKALTLLCALPFSRKSVVLSKYIFCIVIYAGCSLIFWLEARIFPTLQTVSYKIPVILFLILSICLGIYFPIQFKLGYERTKMFFVVVIMASPIGFAQFLKMTENLNIEFLSNITPAFLLIGSFIISAVILIISSIISIKIYSKAELV
;
A
#
# COMPACT_ATOMS: atom_id res chain seq x y z
N VAL A 1 9.62 8.92 10.49
CA VAL A 1 9.19 7.57 10.92
C VAL A 1 8.38 7.68 12.21
N LEU A 2 8.89 8.31 13.28
CA LEU A 2 8.23 8.39 14.59
C LEU A 2 6.85 9.07 14.53
N LEU A 3 6.74 10.16 13.77
CA LEU A 3 5.47 10.84 13.52
C LEU A 3 4.45 9.95 12.78
N MET A 4 4.90 9.12 11.82
CA MET A 4 4.05 8.17 11.12
C MET A 4 3.54 7.06 12.04
N VAL A 5 4.38 6.53 12.92
CA VAL A 5 3.95 5.54 13.93
C VAL A 5 2.92 6.17 14.87
N ALA A 6 3.13 7.41 15.29
CA ALA A 6 2.15 8.14 16.11
C ALA A 6 0.81 8.32 15.39
N VAL A 7 0.82 8.68 14.11
CA VAL A 7 -0.40 8.76 13.28
C VAL A 7 -1.08 7.41 13.15
N CYS A 8 -0.33 6.32 12.93
CA CYS A 8 -0.89 4.96 12.87
C CYS A 8 -1.63 4.57 14.16
N ILE A 9 -1.15 5.02 15.31
CA ILE A 9 -1.75 4.69 16.61
C ILE A 9 -2.91 5.64 16.96
N LEU A 10 -2.71 6.95 16.79
CA LEU A 10 -3.70 7.94 17.25
C LEU A 10 -4.92 8.04 16.33
N PHE A 11 -4.74 7.82 15.03
CA PHE A 11 -5.79 8.05 14.06
C PHE A 11 -6.95 7.03 14.16
N PRO A 12 -6.72 5.71 14.31
CA PRO A 12 -7.80 4.76 14.55
C PRO A 12 -8.56 5.04 15.85
N ILE A 13 -7.85 5.41 16.92
CA ILE A 13 -8.45 5.76 18.22
C ILE A 13 -9.32 7.02 18.08
N PHE A 14 -8.86 8.02 17.33
CA PHE A 14 -9.64 9.23 17.05
C PHE A 14 -10.91 8.93 16.25
N LEU A 15 -10.82 8.10 15.22
CA LEU A 15 -11.98 7.68 14.43
C LEU A 15 -13.00 6.90 15.28
N MET A 16 -12.53 6.10 16.21
CA MET A 16 -13.38 5.34 17.13
C MET A 16 -14.27 6.24 17.99
N SER A 17 -13.81 7.44 18.34
CA SER A 17 -14.60 8.42 19.10
C SER A 17 -15.72 9.07 18.28
N ARG A 18 -15.70 8.97 16.94
CA ARG A 18 -16.63 9.66 16.03
C ARG A 18 -17.52 8.71 15.22
N LEU A 19 -17.04 7.51 14.91
CA LEU A 19 -17.70 6.54 14.04
C LEU A 19 -17.64 5.16 14.70
N THR A 20 -18.74 4.68 15.26
CA THR A 20 -18.75 3.47 16.11
C THR A 20 -18.74 2.15 15.32
N GLU A 21 -19.42 2.05 14.17
CA GLU A 21 -19.59 0.76 13.49
C GLU A 21 -18.49 0.42 12.47
N TYR A 22 -17.99 1.41 11.73
CA TYR A 22 -17.00 1.19 10.67
C TYR A 22 -15.61 1.77 10.99
N ALA A 23 -15.43 2.32 12.20
CA ALA A 23 -14.21 3.01 12.60
C ALA A 23 -12.95 2.15 12.46
N GLY A 24 -13.04 0.88 12.85
CA GLY A 24 -11.90 -0.04 12.78
C GLY A 24 -11.47 -0.30 11.34
N ILE A 25 -12.41 -0.59 10.46
CA ILE A 25 -12.12 -0.94 9.05
C ILE A 25 -11.62 0.28 8.27
N LEU A 26 -12.36 1.40 8.36
CA LEU A 26 -11.98 2.64 7.70
C LEU A 26 -10.65 3.18 8.24
N GLY A 27 -10.45 3.12 9.57
CA GLY A 27 -9.20 3.52 10.20
C GLY A 27 -8.02 2.73 9.68
N TYR A 28 -8.13 1.41 9.65
CA TYR A 28 -7.07 0.54 9.14
C TYR A 28 -6.72 0.83 7.68
N VAL A 29 -7.74 0.91 6.80
CA VAL A 29 -7.53 1.18 5.38
C VAL A 29 -6.87 2.53 5.17
N LEU A 30 -7.40 3.58 5.80
CA LEU A 30 -6.94 4.94 5.62
C LEU A 30 -5.51 5.11 6.14
N VAL A 31 -5.22 4.61 7.35
CA VAL A 31 -3.87 4.66 7.93
C VAL A 31 -2.87 3.92 7.06
N THR A 32 -3.21 2.72 6.59
CA THR A 32 -2.29 1.91 5.80
C THR A 32 -2.00 2.57 4.45
N VAL A 33 -3.03 3.04 3.73
CA VAL A 33 -2.86 3.72 2.43
C VAL A 33 -2.06 5.01 2.60
N VAL A 34 -2.45 5.87 3.55
CA VAL A 34 -1.76 7.15 3.79
C VAL A 34 -0.30 6.91 4.18
N SER A 35 -0.01 5.96 5.07
CA SER A 35 1.35 5.67 5.51
C SER A 35 2.25 5.22 4.36
N ILE A 36 1.77 4.29 3.52
CA ILE A 36 2.55 3.79 2.38
C ILE A 36 2.82 4.94 1.40
N PHE A 37 1.79 5.66 0.99
CA PHE A 37 1.93 6.69 -0.04
C PHE A 37 2.70 7.93 0.47
N MET A 38 2.51 8.35 1.72
CA MET A 38 3.27 9.46 2.32
C MET A 38 4.77 9.12 2.44
N LEU A 39 5.11 7.90 2.86
CA LEU A 39 6.51 7.49 2.95
C LEU A 39 7.15 7.34 1.58
N LEU A 40 6.44 6.78 0.59
CA LEU A 40 6.89 6.74 -0.79
C LEU A 40 7.13 8.14 -1.36
N GLN A 41 6.20 9.07 -1.11
CA GLN A 41 6.33 10.45 -1.53
C GLN A 41 7.55 11.10 -0.88
N TYR A 42 7.76 10.91 0.41
CA TYR A 42 8.92 11.44 1.12
C TYR A 42 10.24 10.95 0.52
N VAL A 43 10.35 9.64 0.25
CA VAL A 43 11.55 9.06 -0.39
C VAL A 43 11.76 9.65 -1.78
N SER A 44 10.69 9.74 -2.59
CA SER A 44 10.76 10.27 -3.96
C SER A 44 11.13 11.76 -4.00
N ILE A 45 10.62 12.57 -3.06
CA ILE A 45 11.03 13.99 -2.91
C ILE A 45 12.53 14.09 -2.57
N LYS A 46 13.01 13.25 -1.65
CA LYS A 46 14.43 13.26 -1.30
C LYS A 46 15.31 12.85 -2.47
N GLU A 47 14.90 11.88 -3.26
CA GLU A 47 15.61 11.50 -4.49
C GLU A 47 15.71 12.66 -5.49
N THR A 48 14.67 13.47 -5.65
CA THR A 48 14.69 14.63 -6.56
C THR A 48 15.49 15.80 -5.99
N GLN A 49 15.49 16.00 -4.68
CA GLN A 49 16.26 17.06 -4.01
C GLN A 49 17.78 16.82 -4.03
N TYR A 50 18.21 15.55 -4.06
CA TYR A 50 19.62 15.18 -4.00
C TYR A 50 20.06 14.35 -5.23
N PRO A 51 20.06 14.91 -6.46
CA PRO A 51 20.44 14.18 -7.66
C PRO A 51 21.89 13.64 -7.61
N LYS A 52 22.80 14.34 -6.92
CA LYS A 52 24.16 13.88 -6.68
C LYS A 52 24.24 12.59 -5.85
N ALA A 53 23.27 12.35 -4.96
CA ALA A 53 23.20 11.10 -4.21
C ALA A 53 22.83 9.92 -5.11
N LEU A 54 21.98 10.13 -6.11
CA LEU A 54 21.66 9.12 -7.12
C LEU A 54 22.86 8.77 -8.01
N THR A 55 23.64 9.77 -8.43
CA THR A 55 24.88 9.52 -9.19
C THR A 55 25.93 8.80 -8.37
N LEU A 56 26.08 9.13 -7.09
CA LEU A 56 26.95 8.39 -6.15
C LEU A 56 26.47 6.95 -5.93
N LEU A 57 25.16 6.72 -5.84
CA LEU A 57 24.57 5.38 -5.74
C LEU A 57 24.85 4.54 -7.01
N CYS A 58 24.89 5.19 -8.18
CA CYS A 58 25.26 4.54 -9.44
C CYS A 58 26.77 4.29 -9.58
N ALA A 59 27.61 5.04 -8.85
CA ALA A 59 29.05 4.81 -8.79
C ALA A 59 29.40 3.64 -7.84
N LEU A 60 28.50 3.27 -6.93
CA LEU A 60 28.64 2.08 -6.10
C LEU A 60 28.24 0.82 -6.90
N PRO A 61 28.74 -0.38 -6.54
CA PRO A 61 28.46 -1.62 -7.24
C PRO A 61 27.00 -2.12 -7.05
N PHE A 62 26.07 -1.20 -6.73
CA PHE A 62 24.64 -1.53 -6.64
C PHE A 62 24.02 -1.60 -8.04
N SER A 63 23.43 -2.75 -8.36
CA SER A 63 22.72 -2.90 -9.62
C SER A 63 21.46 -2.02 -9.66
N ARG A 64 21.17 -1.44 -10.81
CA ARG A 64 19.91 -0.68 -11.02
C ARG A 64 18.65 -1.47 -10.62
N LYS A 65 18.72 -2.80 -10.70
CA LYS A 65 17.69 -3.72 -10.23
C LYS A 65 17.46 -3.62 -8.73
N SER A 66 18.51 -3.48 -7.93
CA SER A 66 18.41 -3.38 -6.47
C SER A 66 17.67 -2.12 -6.04
N VAL A 67 17.86 -1.00 -6.75
CA VAL A 67 17.15 0.27 -6.46
C VAL A 67 15.65 0.14 -6.71
N VAL A 68 15.25 -0.53 -7.78
CA VAL A 68 13.84 -0.78 -8.06
C VAL A 68 13.25 -1.73 -7.01
N LEU A 69 13.92 -2.85 -6.76
CA LEU A 69 13.44 -3.87 -5.84
C LEU A 69 13.30 -3.36 -4.40
N SER A 70 14.21 -2.49 -3.96
CA SER A 70 14.15 -1.89 -2.63
C SER A 70 12.87 -1.08 -2.39
N LYS A 71 12.33 -0.40 -3.40
CA LYS A 71 11.06 0.34 -3.29
C LYS A 71 9.86 -0.60 -3.09
N TYR A 72 9.83 -1.73 -3.80
CA TYR A 72 8.79 -2.74 -3.61
C TYR A 72 8.86 -3.37 -2.22
N ILE A 73 10.06 -3.79 -1.80
CA ILE A 73 10.28 -4.36 -0.45
C ILE A 73 9.90 -3.34 0.62
N PHE A 74 10.25 -2.07 0.44
CA PHE A 74 9.90 -0.99 1.36
C PHE A 74 8.39 -0.87 1.57
N CYS A 75 7.60 -0.92 0.49
CA CYS A 75 6.14 -0.90 0.59
C CYS A 75 5.58 -2.12 1.33
N ILE A 76 6.12 -3.30 1.06
CA ILE A 76 5.70 -4.54 1.73
C ILE A 76 6.01 -4.47 3.23
N VAL A 77 7.20 -3.97 3.60
CA VAL A 77 7.61 -3.81 5.01
C VAL A 77 6.71 -2.82 5.74
N ILE A 78 6.37 -1.68 5.11
CA ILE A 78 5.45 -0.69 5.70
C ILE A 78 4.07 -1.32 5.88
N TYR A 79 3.56 -2.01 4.85
CA TYR A 79 2.28 -2.69 4.92
C TYR A 79 2.24 -3.70 6.08
N ALA A 80 3.26 -4.55 6.21
CA ALA A 80 3.38 -5.51 7.30
C ALA A 80 3.45 -4.82 8.67
N GLY A 81 4.20 -3.72 8.78
CA GLY A 81 4.29 -2.91 9.99
C GLY A 81 2.95 -2.33 10.42
N CYS A 82 2.21 -1.69 9.48
CA CYS A 82 0.86 -1.17 9.76
C CYS A 82 -0.11 -2.27 10.18
N SER A 83 -0.05 -3.43 9.51
CA SER A 83 -0.91 -4.58 9.85
C SER A 83 -0.60 -5.15 11.24
N LEU A 84 0.67 -5.20 11.62
CA LEU A 84 1.10 -5.62 12.97
C LEU A 84 0.62 -4.65 14.05
N ILE A 85 0.80 -3.33 13.84
CA ILE A 85 0.34 -2.30 14.78
C ILE A 85 -1.16 -2.43 14.97
N PHE A 86 -1.91 -2.50 13.88
CA PHE A 86 -3.36 -2.62 13.94
C PHE A 86 -3.82 -3.92 14.63
N TRP A 87 -3.13 -5.02 14.40
CA TRP A 87 -3.42 -6.29 15.07
C TRP A 87 -3.20 -6.19 16.59
N LEU A 88 -2.17 -5.46 17.03
CA LEU A 88 -1.91 -5.19 18.45
C LEU A 88 -3.00 -4.29 19.05
N GLU A 89 -3.41 -3.23 18.35
CA GLU A 89 -4.50 -2.33 18.76
C GLU A 89 -5.81 -3.09 18.92
N ALA A 90 -6.15 -3.99 17.99
CA ALA A 90 -7.34 -4.81 18.06
C ALA A 90 -7.35 -5.78 19.27
N ARG A 91 -6.17 -6.12 19.82
CA ARG A 91 -6.06 -6.89 21.05
C ARG A 91 -6.34 -6.06 22.30
N ILE A 92 -5.99 -4.76 22.26
CA ILE A 92 -6.17 -3.84 23.40
C ILE A 92 -7.60 -3.29 23.41
N PHE A 93 -8.15 -2.97 22.24
CA PHE A 93 -9.48 -2.39 22.09
C PHE A 93 -10.44 -3.38 21.41
N PRO A 94 -11.33 -4.05 22.19
CA PRO A 94 -12.26 -5.04 21.63
C PRO A 94 -13.20 -4.49 20.55
N THR A 95 -13.47 -3.18 20.57
CA THR A 95 -14.29 -2.50 19.56
C THR A 95 -13.66 -2.47 18.15
N LEU A 96 -12.33 -2.62 18.06
CA LEU A 96 -11.61 -2.76 16.80
C LEU A 96 -11.58 -4.21 16.27
N GLN A 97 -12.03 -5.18 17.05
CA GLN A 97 -12.05 -6.61 16.67
C GLN A 97 -13.05 -6.93 15.55
N THR A 98 -13.87 -5.99 15.14
CA THR A 98 -14.78 -6.14 13.97
C THR A 98 -14.05 -6.32 12.63
N VAL A 99 -12.73 -6.07 12.62
CA VAL A 99 -11.91 -6.25 11.41
C VAL A 99 -11.60 -7.74 11.21
N SER A 100 -12.40 -8.37 10.35
CA SER A 100 -12.15 -9.74 9.93
C SER A 100 -10.78 -9.87 9.27
N TYR A 101 -10.10 -11.01 9.47
CA TYR A 101 -8.82 -11.35 8.82
C TYR A 101 -8.86 -11.28 7.28
N LYS A 102 -10.05 -11.24 6.69
CA LYS A 102 -10.26 -11.06 5.23
C LYS A 102 -9.86 -9.66 4.76
N ILE A 103 -10.06 -8.64 5.58
CA ILE A 103 -9.85 -7.23 5.20
C ILE A 103 -8.38 -6.91 4.91
N PRO A 104 -7.40 -7.29 5.75
CA PRO A 104 -5.99 -7.11 5.42
C PRO A 104 -5.61 -7.73 4.07
N VAL A 105 -6.08 -8.93 3.77
CA VAL A 105 -5.71 -9.63 2.52
C VAL A 105 -6.30 -8.94 1.29
N ILE A 106 -7.55 -8.50 1.36
CA ILE A 106 -8.20 -7.74 0.28
C ILE A 106 -7.49 -6.39 0.09
N LEU A 107 -7.16 -5.70 1.18
CA LEU A 107 -6.42 -4.44 1.11
C LEU A 107 -5.03 -4.62 0.49
N PHE A 108 -4.33 -5.71 0.81
CA PHE A 108 -3.05 -6.05 0.20
C PHE A 108 -3.17 -6.25 -1.32
N LEU A 109 -4.23 -6.91 -1.77
CA LEU A 109 -4.49 -7.10 -3.19
C LEU A 109 -4.75 -5.76 -3.90
N ILE A 110 -5.59 -4.89 -3.33
CA ILE A 110 -5.87 -3.56 -3.89
C ILE A 110 -4.60 -2.72 -3.95
N LEU A 111 -3.81 -2.70 -2.86
CA LEU A 111 -2.54 -2.00 -2.81
C LEU A 111 -1.54 -2.55 -3.83
N SER A 112 -1.48 -3.86 -4.02
CA SER A 112 -0.61 -4.50 -5.02
C SER A 112 -0.95 -4.05 -6.44
N ILE A 113 -2.23 -3.90 -6.76
CA ILE A 113 -2.68 -3.37 -8.06
C ILE A 113 -2.28 -1.90 -8.19
N CYS A 114 -2.58 -1.07 -7.17
CA CYS A 114 -2.23 0.36 -7.18
C CYS A 114 -0.71 0.59 -7.33
N LEU A 115 0.09 -0.10 -6.53
CA LEU A 115 1.55 -0.03 -6.59
C LEU A 115 2.10 -0.62 -7.90
N GLY A 116 1.45 -1.69 -8.38
CA GLY A 116 1.77 -2.35 -9.63
C GLY A 116 1.65 -1.44 -10.85
N ILE A 117 0.70 -0.53 -10.84
CA ILE A 117 0.51 0.49 -11.89
C ILE A 117 1.41 1.71 -11.62
N TYR A 118 1.50 2.13 -10.37
CA TYR A 118 2.22 3.35 -9.99
C TYR A 118 3.72 3.29 -10.27
N PHE A 119 4.41 2.22 -9.87
CA PHE A 119 5.87 2.13 -10.02
C PHE A 119 6.34 2.18 -11.48
N PRO A 120 5.80 1.39 -12.43
CA PRO A 120 6.20 1.51 -13.83
C PRO A 120 6.01 2.92 -14.40
N ILE A 121 4.92 3.59 -14.01
CA ILE A 121 4.62 4.96 -14.44
C ILE A 121 5.64 5.94 -13.84
N GLN A 122 5.93 5.82 -12.54
CA GLN A 122 6.90 6.67 -11.85
C GLN A 122 8.30 6.53 -12.44
N PHE A 123 8.75 5.30 -12.74
CA PHE A 123 10.07 5.09 -13.34
C PHE A 123 10.17 5.57 -14.80
N LYS A 124 9.02 5.65 -15.51
CA LYS A 124 8.98 6.16 -16.88
C LYS A 124 8.87 7.69 -16.96
N LEU A 125 7.99 8.29 -16.16
CA LEU A 125 7.64 9.71 -16.24
C LEU A 125 8.37 10.58 -15.20
N GLY A 126 8.99 9.96 -14.19
CA GLY A 126 9.60 10.65 -13.07
C GLY A 126 8.57 11.07 -12.00
N TYR A 127 9.08 11.48 -10.85
CA TYR A 127 8.26 11.83 -9.68
C TYR A 127 7.37 13.07 -9.95
N GLU A 128 7.91 14.11 -10.56
CA GLU A 128 7.21 15.38 -10.76
C GLU A 128 5.88 15.24 -11.51
N ARG A 129 5.83 14.35 -12.50
CA ARG A 129 4.62 14.10 -13.29
C ARG A 129 3.65 13.13 -12.59
N THR A 130 4.17 12.29 -11.70
CA THR A 130 3.36 11.27 -11.01
C THR A 130 2.89 11.69 -9.62
N LYS A 131 3.35 12.84 -9.11
CA LYS A 131 2.92 13.34 -7.79
C LYS A 131 1.40 13.49 -7.63
N MET A 132 0.70 13.87 -8.69
CA MET A 132 -0.77 13.99 -8.66
C MET A 132 -1.47 12.66 -8.44
N PHE A 133 -0.85 11.55 -8.84
CA PHE A 133 -1.40 10.22 -8.59
C PHE A 133 -1.54 9.92 -7.09
N PHE A 134 -0.60 10.37 -6.26
CA PHE A 134 -0.69 10.20 -4.81
C PHE A 134 -1.92 10.89 -4.23
N VAL A 135 -2.18 12.14 -4.68
CA VAL A 135 -3.32 12.90 -4.20
C VAL A 135 -4.62 12.21 -4.57
N VAL A 136 -4.72 11.73 -5.81
CA VAL A 136 -5.92 11.03 -6.29
C VAL A 136 -6.14 9.73 -5.52
N VAL A 137 -5.11 8.91 -5.30
CA VAL A 137 -5.22 7.64 -4.57
C VAL A 137 -5.59 7.86 -3.10
N ILE A 138 -4.97 8.83 -2.44
CA ILE A 138 -5.27 9.14 -1.04
C ILE A 138 -6.71 9.64 -0.89
N MET A 139 -7.17 10.53 -1.78
CA MET A 139 -8.53 11.04 -1.75
C MET A 139 -9.58 10.01 -2.14
N ALA A 140 -9.28 9.16 -3.12
CA ALA A 140 -10.20 8.13 -3.59
C ALA A 140 -10.30 6.91 -2.66
N SER A 141 -9.26 6.64 -1.86
CA SER A 141 -9.18 5.42 -1.04
C SER A 141 -10.33 5.25 -0.05
N PRO A 142 -10.75 6.25 0.76
CA PRO A 142 -11.86 6.09 1.70
C PRO A 142 -13.21 5.96 0.99
N ILE A 143 -13.41 6.71 -0.10
CA ILE A 143 -14.66 6.71 -0.87
C ILE A 143 -14.81 5.39 -1.62
N GLY A 144 -13.76 4.97 -2.33
CA GLY A 144 -13.74 3.73 -3.09
C GLY A 144 -13.93 2.51 -2.20
N PHE A 145 -13.30 2.50 -1.02
CA PHE A 145 -13.43 1.40 -0.08
C PHE A 145 -14.83 1.34 0.57
N ALA A 146 -15.41 2.49 0.91
CA ALA A 146 -16.79 2.55 1.42
C ALA A 146 -17.82 2.07 0.39
N GLN A 147 -17.63 2.42 -0.89
CA GLN A 147 -18.47 1.92 -1.98
C GLN A 147 -18.29 0.42 -2.20
N PHE A 148 -17.05 -0.07 -2.13
CA PHE A 148 -16.74 -1.49 -2.26
C PHE A 148 -17.42 -2.31 -1.17
N LEU A 149 -17.42 -1.85 0.08
CA LEU A 149 -18.13 -2.51 1.18
C LEU A 149 -19.64 -2.59 0.93
N LYS A 150 -20.27 -1.49 0.48
CA LYS A 150 -21.70 -1.48 0.13
C LYS A 150 -22.03 -2.42 -1.03
N MET A 151 -21.15 -2.52 -2.01
CA MET A 151 -21.33 -3.46 -3.12
C MET A 151 -21.24 -4.92 -2.66
N THR A 152 -20.34 -5.24 -1.75
CA THR A 152 -20.20 -6.61 -1.22
C THR A 152 -21.37 -7.02 -0.33
N GLU A 153 -22.04 -6.09 0.36
CA GLU A 153 -23.27 -6.36 1.10
C GLU A 153 -24.46 -6.69 0.17
N ASN A 154 -24.52 -6.06 -1.01
CA ASN A 154 -25.58 -6.26 -1.99
C ASN A 154 -25.34 -7.43 -2.95
N LEU A 155 -24.12 -7.90 -3.07
CA LEU A 155 -23.78 -9.06 -3.87
C LEU A 155 -23.96 -10.31 -2.98
N ASN A 156 -25.13 -10.96 -3.10
CA ASN A 156 -25.31 -12.36 -2.70
C ASN A 156 -24.41 -13.24 -3.57
N ILE A 157 -23.13 -13.26 -3.22
CA ILE A 157 -22.17 -14.07 -3.95
C ILE A 157 -22.24 -15.48 -3.36
N GLU A 158 -23.31 -16.20 -3.70
CA GLU A 158 -23.46 -17.64 -3.38
C GLU A 158 -22.25 -18.45 -3.88
N PHE A 159 -21.60 -17.96 -4.95
CA PHE A 159 -20.39 -18.59 -5.49
C PHE A 159 -19.18 -18.46 -4.54
N LEU A 160 -19.06 -17.35 -3.78
CA LEU A 160 -17.98 -17.18 -2.81
C LEU A 160 -18.26 -17.90 -1.47
N SER A 161 -19.52 -18.20 -1.16
CA SER A 161 -19.88 -18.91 0.06
C SER A 161 -19.44 -20.39 0.03
N ASN A 162 -19.37 -20.96 -1.16
CA ASN A 162 -18.94 -22.35 -1.39
C ASN A 162 -17.43 -22.55 -1.42
N ILE A 163 -16.63 -21.46 -1.51
CA ILE A 163 -15.17 -21.54 -1.48
C ILE A 163 -14.71 -21.44 -0.03
N THR A 164 -13.92 -22.41 0.42
CA THR A 164 -13.33 -22.34 1.77
C THR A 164 -12.59 -21.03 1.94
N PRO A 165 -12.82 -20.29 3.04
CA PRO A 165 -12.22 -18.96 3.26
C PRO A 165 -10.69 -18.98 3.17
N ALA A 166 -10.06 -20.10 3.52
CA ALA A 166 -8.62 -20.29 3.36
C ALA A 166 -8.15 -20.25 1.91
N PHE A 167 -8.91 -20.83 0.97
CA PHE A 167 -8.56 -20.83 -0.45
C PHE A 167 -8.63 -19.43 -1.07
N LEU A 168 -9.62 -18.62 -0.68
CA LEU A 168 -9.73 -17.22 -1.09
C LEU A 168 -8.55 -16.38 -0.59
N LEU A 169 -8.12 -16.60 0.66
CA LEU A 169 -7.00 -15.88 1.25
C LEU A 169 -5.68 -16.21 0.55
N ILE A 170 -5.41 -17.49 0.36
CA ILE A 170 -4.19 -17.96 -0.32
C ILE A 170 -4.19 -17.50 -1.77
N GLY A 171 -5.31 -17.63 -2.46
CA GLY A 171 -5.46 -17.19 -3.86
C GLY A 171 -5.21 -15.70 -4.05
N SER A 172 -5.81 -14.86 -3.21
CA SER A 172 -5.60 -13.40 -3.29
C SER A 172 -4.17 -13.00 -2.95
N PHE A 173 -3.51 -13.69 -2.01
CA PHE A 173 -2.11 -13.44 -1.70
C PHE A 173 -1.17 -13.83 -2.85
N ILE A 174 -1.42 -14.97 -3.50
CA ILE A 174 -0.66 -15.42 -4.69
C ILE A 174 -0.85 -14.43 -5.84
N ILE A 175 -2.08 -14.00 -6.11
CA ILE A 175 -2.37 -13.01 -7.16
C ILE A 175 -1.64 -11.70 -6.88
N SER A 176 -1.66 -11.21 -5.64
CA SER A 176 -0.94 -9.99 -5.24
C SER A 176 0.57 -10.12 -5.48
N ALA A 177 1.15 -11.25 -5.09
CA ALA A 177 2.57 -11.53 -5.30
C ALA A 177 2.93 -11.56 -6.79
N VAL A 178 2.12 -12.22 -7.61
CA VAL A 178 2.31 -12.27 -9.07
C VAL A 178 2.26 -10.88 -9.69
N ILE A 179 1.28 -10.05 -9.31
CA ILE A 179 1.16 -8.66 -9.78
C ILE A 179 2.42 -7.86 -9.45
N LEU A 180 2.91 -7.94 -8.20
CA LEU A 180 4.12 -7.23 -7.77
C LEU A 180 5.38 -7.72 -8.49
N ILE A 181 5.50 -9.02 -8.73
CA ILE A 181 6.63 -9.61 -9.47
C ILE A 181 6.60 -9.11 -10.93
N ILE A 182 5.47 -9.20 -11.62
CA ILE A 182 5.34 -8.73 -13.01
C ILE A 182 5.66 -7.23 -13.09
N SER A 183 5.08 -6.44 -12.19
CA SER A 183 5.33 -5.00 -12.12
C SER A 183 6.80 -4.68 -11.86
N SER A 184 7.47 -5.41 -10.96
CA SER A 184 8.89 -5.20 -10.68
C SER A 184 9.78 -5.49 -11.89
N ILE A 185 9.48 -6.54 -12.66
CA ILE A 185 10.19 -6.87 -13.91
C ILE A 185 10.03 -5.75 -14.95
N ILE A 186 8.79 -5.26 -15.12
CA ILE A 186 8.51 -4.14 -16.04
C ILE A 186 9.27 -2.87 -15.59
N SER A 187 9.21 -2.54 -14.30
CA SER A 187 9.90 -1.39 -13.72
C SER A 187 11.41 -1.46 -13.89
N ILE A 188 12.01 -2.63 -13.69
CA ILE A 188 13.45 -2.87 -13.90
C ILE A 188 13.80 -2.65 -15.37
N LYS A 189 12.99 -3.16 -16.31
CA LYS A 189 13.22 -3.00 -17.74
C LYS A 189 13.13 -1.52 -18.17
N ILE A 190 12.19 -0.77 -17.63
CA ILE A 190 12.03 0.67 -17.87
C ILE A 190 13.24 1.44 -17.31
N TYR A 191 13.57 1.19 -16.02
CA TYR A 191 14.64 1.90 -15.35
C TYR A 191 16.04 1.59 -15.91
N SER A 192 16.24 0.37 -16.44
CA SER A 192 17.50 0.00 -17.08
C SER A 192 17.73 0.71 -18.42
N LYS A 193 16.65 1.11 -19.12
CA LYS A 193 16.70 1.83 -20.40
C LYS A 193 16.68 3.35 -20.23
N ALA A 194 16.33 3.85 -19.04
CA ALA A 194 16.37 5.28 -18.75
C ALA A 194 17.83 5.76 -18.73
N GLU A 195 18.18 6.66 -19.64
CA GLU A 195 19.43 7.39 -19.58
C GLU A 195 19.38 8.33 -18.37
N LEU A 196 20.33 8.18 -17.46
CA LEU A 196 20.50 9.10 -16.34
C LEU A 196 21.15 10.36 -16.90
N VAL A 197 20.32 11.36 -17.24
CA VAL A 197 20.79 12.70 -17.57
C VAL A 197 21.13 13.46 -16.30
#